data_eda3c3b1531e0485137bbadb9db6b17c
#
_entry.id   eda3c3b1531e0485137bbadb9db6b17c
#
_cell.length_a   1.000
_cell.length_b   1.000
_cell.length_c   1.000
_cell.angle_alpha   90.00
_cell.angle_beta   90.00
_cell.angle_gamma   90.00
#
_symmetry.space_group_name_H-M   'P 1'
#
loop_
_entity.id
_entity.type
_entity.pdbx_description
1 polymer ?
#
loop_
_entity_poly.entity_id
_entity_poly.type
_entity_poly.pdbx_seq_one_letter_code
_entity_poly.pdbx_strand_id
1 'polypeptide(L)'
;MSTLLIEGQWVAAVEGGTIDVINPCTGDKFTTIDRGGAADIDLAVKAAQRALDGAWGRKTATERGRILQRLGELILKNNEALAQLEAKDTGKPITVARNDITAVARYFEFYGGAADKVHGQTIPYLNGYNVSVVRVPHGVTAHIIPWNYPAQMFGRTLAPALAMGNAAVLKPSEDACLAVIRLGELAQEAGLPPGALNIVTGYGHEAGAALTAHPGINFATFTGSPEVGVMVQEATAKNSVPCVLELGGKSPQVVFADADLDKAVPQIVKAIVQNAGQTCSAGSRLLIQQEIYDEVMQRVGAGFAAIRVGTPEMDLDCGPIINAKQHGRVQGFIDDSVASGIPVAAEGQLAPGVPSGGYFVKPTLFGAVPSDHNLACREVFGPVLSAMPFIDEDDAVRLANSTEFGLVAGVWTENGSRQARMAQRIISGQVFINCYGAGGGVELPFGGMKKSGHGREKGFLALEEMSTTKTIVQFYN
;
A
#
# COMPACT_ATOMS: atom_id res chain seq x y z
N MET A 1 -6.91 -14.38 -23.09
CA MET A 1 -8.03 -14.15 -22.13
C MET A 1 -8.14 -12.66 -21.96
N SER A 2 -9.33 -12.07 -22.08
CA SER A 2 -9.51 -10.62 -21.90
C SER A 2 -9.35 -10.25 -20.44
N THR A 3 -8.64 -9.16 -20.14
CA THR A 3 -8.24 -8.78 -18.78
C THR A 3 -8.79 -7.42 -18.32
N LEU A 4 -9.56 -6.73 -19.16
CA LEU A 4 -10.30 -5.54 -18.78
C LEU A 4 -11.72 -5.92 -18.34
N LEU A 5 -12.14 -5.46 -17.17
CA LEU A 5 -13.52 -5.56 -16.71
C LEU A 5 -14.21 -4.22 -16.90
N ILE A 6 -15.13 -4.13 -17.85
CA ILE A 6 -15.90 -2.91 -18.11
C ILE A 6 -17.38 -3.26 -18.17
N GLU A 7 -18.20 -2.56 -17.38
CA GLU A 7 -19.66 -2.76 -17.31
C GLU A 7 -20.08 -4.23 -17.05
N GLY A 8 -19.29 -4.93 -16.24
CA GLY A 8 -19.54 -6.34 -15.91
C GLY A 8 -19.12 -7.35 -17.00
N GLN A 9 -18.44 -6.92 -18.06
CA GLN A 9 -17.93 -7.78 -19.12
C GLN A 9 -16.40 -7.78 -19.14
N TRP A 10 -15.82 -8.95 -19.35
CA TRP A 10 -14.38 -9.11 -19.61
C TRP A 10 -14.13 -8.87 -21.10
N VAL A 11 -13.43 -7.78 -21.42
CA VAL A 11 -13.19 -7.33 -22.79
C VAL A 11 -11.70 -7.16 -23.07
N ALA A 12 -11.31 -7.25 -24.33
CA ALA A 12 -9.97 -6.89 -24.78
C ALA A 12 -9.85 -5.35 -24.90
N ALA A 13 -8.60 -4.85 -24.88
CA ALA A 13 -8.34 -3.43 -25.09
C ALA A 13 -8.81 -2.95 -26.48
N VAL A 14 -9.40 -1.76 -26.55
CA VAL A 14 -9.96 -1.18 -27.80
C VAL A 14 -8.89 -1.05 -28.89
N GLU A 15 -7.71 -0.57 -28.54
CA GLU A 15 -6.61 -0.40 -29.49
C GLU A 15 -5.81 -1.71 -29.72
N GLY A 16 -6.15 -2.76 -28.99
CA GLY A 16 -5.40 -4.01 -29.00
C GLY A 16 -4.05 -3.90 -28.30
N GLY A 17 -3.21 -4.94 -28.45
CA GLY A 17 -1.92 -5.01 -27.81
C GLY A 17 -1.96 -5.66 -26.44
N THR A 18 -0.81 -6.16 -26.03
CA THR A 18 -0.63 -6.87 -24.75
C THR A 18 0.62 -6.40 -24.03
N ILE A 19 0.65 -6.65 -22.73
CA ILE A 19 1.81 -6.44 -21.86
C ILE A 19 2.26 -7.81 -21.37
N ASP A 20 3.55 -8.06 -21.43
CA ASP A 20 4.15 -9.27 -20.92
C ASP A 20 4.19 -9.25 -19.39
N VAL A 21 3.72 -10.31 -18.75
CA VAL A 21 3.84 -10.53 -17.32
C VAL A 21 5.06 -11.41 -17.07
N ILE A 22 5.99 -10.89 -16.28
CA ILE A 22 7.29 -11.52 -16.04
C ILE A 22 7.28 -12.21 -14.69
N ASN A 23 7.78 -13.43 -14.64
CA ASN A 23 7.99 -14.13 -13.37
C ASN A 23 9.27 -13.57 -12.70
N PRO A 24 9.19 -12.93 -11.54
CA PRO A 24 10.37 -12.35 -10.88
C PRO A 24 11.38 -13.40 -10.41
N CYS A 25 10.97 -14.67 -10.28
CA CYS A 25 11.87 -15.75 -9.88
C CYS A 25 12.76 -16.26 -11.03
N THR A 26 12.37 -16.06 -12.29
CA THR A 26 13.12 -16.56 -13.44
C THR A 26 13.52 -15.47 -14.42
N GLY A 27 12.86 -14.33 -14.39
CA GLY A 27 13.01 -13.26 -15.39
C GLY A 27 12.27 -13.55 -16.70
N ASP A 28 11.57 -14.68 -16.81
CA ASP A 28 10.89 -15.10 -18.04
C ASP A 28 9.44 -14.60 -18.07
N LYS A 29 8.96 -14.33 -19.26
CA LYS A 29 7.53 -14.13 -19.53
C LYS A 29 6.77 -15.44 -19.29
N PHE A 30 5.67 -15.37 -18.53
CA PHE A 30 4.81 -16.53 -18.31
C PHE A 30 3.36 -16.34 -18.77
N THR A 31 2.91 -15.09 -18.97
CA THR A 31 1.59 -14.79 -19.56
C THR A 31 1.58 -13.37 -20.14
N THR A 32 0.41 -12.92 -20.61
CA THR A 32 0.15 -11.56 -21.07
C THR A 32 -1.16 -11.03 -20.50
N ILE A 33 -1.25 -9.72 -20.39
CA ILE A 33 -2.48 -8.97 -20.09
C ILE A 33 -2.77 -8.00 -21.24
N ASP A 34 -4.02 -7.54 -21.37
CA ASP A 34 -4.37 -6.51 -22.35
C ASP A 34 -3.74 -5.16 -21.97
N ARG A 35 -3.31 -4.41 -22.99
CA ARG A 35 -2.80 -3.05 -22.87
C ARG A 35 -3.93 -2.04 -23.07
N GLY A 36 -4.70 -1.80 -22.00
CA GLY A 36 -5.73 -0.77 -21.98
C GLY A 36 -5.14 0.65 -22.07
N GLY A 37 -5.86 1.52 -22.75
CA GLY A 37 -5.49 2.91 -23.00
C GLY A 37 -6.60 3.91 -22.64
N ALA A 38 -6.49 5.12 -23.19
CA ALA A 38 -7.43 6.21 -22.91
C ALA A 38 -8.87 5.88 -23.32
N ALA A 39 -9.07 5.16 -24.42
CA ALA A 39 -10.40 4.76 -24.88
C ALA A 39 -11.07 3.79 -23.90
N ASP A 40 -10.32 2.84 -23.36
CA ASP A 40 -10.81 1.88 -22.36
C ASP A 40 -11.17 2.58 -21.04
N ILE A 41 -10.36 3.54 -20.63
CA ILE A 41 -10.63 4.39 -19.45
C ILE A 41 -11.92 5.19 -19.64
N ASP A 42 -12.14 5.80 -20.79
CA ASP A 42 -13.38 6.54 -21.09
C ASP A 42 -14.61 5.61 -21.01
N LEU A 43 -14.53 4.41 -21.58
CA LEU A 43 -15.58 3.39 -21.46
C LEU A 43 -15.84 2.98 -20.01
N ALA A 44 -14.79 2.76 -19.22
CA ALA A 44 -14.89 2.37 -17.82
C ALA A 44 -15.50 3.48 -16.96
N VAL A 45 -15.10 4.74 -17.15
CA VAL A 45 -15.68 5.90 -16.44
C VAL A 45 -17.16 6.08 -16.80
N LYS A 46 -17.52 5.98 -18.07
CA LYS A 46 -18.94 6.03 -18.50
C LYS A 46 -19.76 4.86 -17.93
N ALA A 47 -19.19 3.67 -17.85
CA ALA A 47 -19.83 2.53 -17.20
C ALA A 47 -20.06 2.78 -15.69
N ALA A 48 -19.09 3.35 -14.99
CA ALA A 48 -19.21 3.75 -13.60
C ALA A 48 -20.30 4.81 -13.38
N GLN A 49 -20.41 5.81 -14.27
CA GLN A 49 -21.48 6.82 -14.24
C GLN A 49 -22.86 6.16 -14.40
N ARG A 50 -23.03 5.29 -15.41
CA ARG A 50 -24.30 4.54 -15.59
C ARG A 50 -24.66 3.68 -14.38
N ALA A 51 -23.69 3.08 -13.72
CA ALA A 51 -23.92 2.29 -12.50
C ALA A 51 -24.49 3.15 -11.36
N LEU A 52 -23.99 4.38 -11.20
CA LEU A 52 -24.48 5.32 -10.18
C LEU A 52 -25.93 5.73 -10.43
N ASP A 53 -26.34 5.94 -11.68
CA ASP A 53 -27.73 6.22 -12.05
C ASP A 53 -28.60 4.95 -12.04
N GLY A 54 -27.96 3.79 -12.09
CA GLY A 54 -28.56 2.48 -12.27
C GLY A 54 -28.80 1.68 -10.97
N ALA A 55 -28.57 0.38 -11.09
CA ALA A 55 -28.84 -0.59 -10.02
C ALA A 55 -27.91 -0.37 -8.80
N TRP A 56 -26.67 0.06 -9.01
CA TRP A 56 -25.73 0.31 -7.92
C TRP A 56 -26.14 1.53 -7.09
N GLY A 57 -26.39 2.68 -7.70
CA GLY A 57 -26.75 3.91 -7.01
C GLY A 57 -28.06 3.84 -6.23
N ARG A 58 -28.95 2.89 -6.58
CA ARG A 58 -30.21 2.64 -5.83
C ARG A 58 -30.06 1.71 -4.63
N LYS A 59 -28.90 1.09 -4.43
CA LYS A 59 -28.69 0.20 -3.27
C LYS A 59 -28.52 0.99 -1.98
N THR A 60 -29.24 0.52 -0.95
CA THR A 60 -29.07 1.00 0.41
C THR A 60 -27.68 0.65 0.95
N ALA A 61 -27.22 1.34 1.98
CA ALA A 61 -25.94 1.05 2.64
C ALA A 61 -25.87 -0.41 3.14
N THR A 62 -26.96 -0.92 3.70
CA THR A 62 -27.06 -2.32 4.15
C THR A 62 -26.90 -3.32 3.00
N GLU A 63 -27.52 -3.06 1.83
CA GLU A 63 -27.38 -3.94 0.67
C GLU A 63 -25.95 -3.94 0.13
N ARG A 64 -25.30 -2.76 0.06
CA ARG A 64 -23.89 -2.65 -0.31
C ARG A 64 -23.02 -3.44 0.66
N GLY A 65 -23.23 -3.24 1.96
CA GLY A 65 -22.50 -3.96 3.01
C GLY A 65 -22.62 -5.48 2.88
N ARG A 66 -23.80 -6.02 2.59
CA ARG A 66 -24.00 -7.47 2.39
C ARG A 66 -23.25 -8.01 1.16
N ILE A 67 -23.16 -7.24 0.07
CA ILE A 67 -22.38 -7.63 -1.11
C ILE A 67 -20.90 -7.69 -0.75
N LEU A 68 -20.37 -6.69 -0.04
CA LEU A 68 -18.98 -6.65 0.39
C LEU A 68 -18.63 -7.80 1.33
N GLN A 69 -19.50 -8.11 2.31
CA GLN A 69 -19.30 -9.25 3.21
C GLN A 69 -19.25 -10.58 2.43
N ARG A 70 -20.17 -10.78 1.47
CA ARG A 70 -20.16 -11.96 0.60
C ARG A 70 -18.86 -12.03 -0.22
N LEU A 71 -18.35 -10.89 -0.71
CA LEU A 71 -17.06 -10.86 -1.40
C LEU A 71 -15.92 -11.31 -0.48
N GLY A 72 -15.90 -10.82 0.77
CA GLY A 72 -14.93 -11.28 1.78
C GLY A 72 -14.97 -12.79 2.01
N GLU A 73 -16.16 -13.37 2.12
CA GLU A 73 -16.36 -14.83 2.24
C GLU A 73 -15.84 -15.60 1.01
N LEU A 74 -16.13 -15.10 -0.20
CA LEU A 74 -15.64 -15.70 -1.44
C LEU A 74 -14.13 -15.63 -1.55
N ILE A 75 -13.51 -14.52 -1.14
CA ILE A 75 -12.06 -14.37 -1.10
C ILE A 75 -11.43 -15.40 -0.16
N LEU A 76 -11.94 -15.56 1.06
CA LEU A 76 -11.46 -16.58 1.99
C LEU A 76 -11.59 -18.00 1.44
N LYS A 77 -12.72 -18.30 0.80
CA LYS A 77 -12.95 -19.61 0.17
C LYS A 77 -11.98 -19.89 -0.98
N ASN A 78 -11.51 -18.86 -1.67
CA ASN A 78 -10.55 -18.95 -2.76
C ASN A 78 -9.11 -18.60 -2.34
N ASN A 79 -8.80 -18.53 -1.04
CA ASN A 79 -7.51 -18.05 -0.51
C ASN A 79 -6.32 -18.72 -1.19
N GLU A 80 -6.28 -20.04 -1.25
CA GLU A 80 -5.13 -20.78 -1.82
C GLU A 80 -4.92 -20.44 -3.30
N ALA A 81 -5.98 -20.44 -4.11
CA ALA A 81 -5.87 -20.10 -5.53
C ALA A 81 -5.41 -18.67 -5.77
N LEU A 82 -5.92 -17.72 -4.99
CA LEU A 82 -5.49 -16.32 -5.05
C LEU A 82 -4.04 -16.15 -4.57
N ALA A 83 -3.65 -16.86 -3.49
CA ALA A 83 -2.29 -16.81 -2.96
C ALA A 83 -1.26 -17.36 -3.96
N GLN A 84 -1.60 -18.43 -4.69
CA GLN A 84 -0.75 -18.95 -5.76
C GLN A 84 -0.57 -17.95 -6.91
N LEU A 85 -1.64 -17.24 -7.30
CA LEU A 85 -1.55 -16.17 -8.30
C LEU A 85 -0.68 -15.01 -7.80
N GLU A 86 -0.94 -14.52 -6.58
CA GLU A 86 -0.19 -13.43 -5.94
C GLU A 86 1.29 -13.78 -5.82
N ALA A 87 1.61 -15.00 -5.33
CA ALA A 87 2.97 -15.45 -5.16
C ALA A 87 3.73 -15.57 -6.49
N LYS A 88 3.05 -16.10 -7.53
CA LYS A 88 3.64 -16.25 -8.87
C LYS A 88 3.90 -14.88 -9.53
N ASP A 89 2.99 -13.94 -9.34
CA ASP A 89 3.02 -12.61 -9.95
C ASP A 89 4.05 -11.68 -9.26
N THR A 90 4.21 -11.83 -7.93
CA THR A 90 5.08 -10.97 -7.13
C THR A 90 6.38 -11.60 -6.65
N GLY A 91 6.47 -12.92 -6.69
CA GLY A 91 7.62 -13.68 -6.17
C GLY A 91 7.66 -13.84 -4.64
N LYS A 92 6.67 -13.31 -3.89
CA LYS A 92 6.67 -13.39 -2.41
C LYS A 92 6.46 -14.84 -1.91
N PRO A 93 6.97 -15.20 -0.73
CA PRO A 93 6.75 -16.52 -0.12
C PRO A 93 5.27 -16.85 -0.02
N ILE A 94 4.89 -18.12 -0.26
CA ILE A 94 3.48 -18.52 -0.36
C ILE A 94 2.69 -18.28 0.95
N THR A 95 3.32 -18.46 2.12
CA THR A 95 2.69 -18.14 3.41
C THR A 95 2.39 -16.64 3.52
N VAL A 96 3.26 -15.77 3.03
CA VAL A 96 3.02 -14.31 2.99
C VAL A 96 1.84 -14.00 2.07
N ALA A 97 1.79 -14.61 0.89
CA ALA A 97 0.67 -14.42 -0.04
C ALA A 97 -0.67 -14.89 0.55
N ARG A 98 -0.73 -16.03 1.25
CA ARG A 98 -1.94 -16.49 1.97
C ARG A 98 -2.43 -15.49 3.02
N ASN A 99 -1.49 -14.89 3.76
CA ASN A 99 -1.81 -13.87 4.74
C ASN A 99 -2.32 -12.58 4.08
N ASP A 100 -1.75 -12.19 2.94
CA ASP A 100 -2.20 -11.05 2.15
C ASP A 100 -3.64 -11.24 1.70
N ILE A 101 -3.99 -12.41 1.17
CA ILE A 101 -5.37 -12.72 0.76
C ILE A 101 -6.35 -12.72 1.96
N THR A 102 -5.91 -13.23 3.12
CA THR A 102 -6.71 -13.15 4.35
C THR A 102 -6.96 -11.69 4.74
N ALA A 103 -5.95 -10.83 4.62
CA ALA A 103 -6.10 -9.39 4.88
C ALA A 103 -7.08 -8.71 3.90
N VAL A 104 -7.08 -9.11 2.61
CA VAL A 104 -8.07 -8.61 1.63
C VAL A 104 -9.49 -8.91 2.08
N ALA A 105 -9.77 -10.16 2.46
CA ALA A 105 -11.08 -10.57 2.94
C ALA A 105 -11.52 -9.74 4.15
N ARG A 106 -10.59 -9.45 5.07
CA ARG A 106 -10.83 -8.64 6.26
C ARG A 106 -11.22 -7.20 5.91
N TYR A 107 -10.68 -6.59 4.86
CA TYR A 107 -11.13 -5.27 4.39
C TYR A 107 -12.61 -5.29 3.99
N PHE A 108 -13.03 -6.28 3.21
CA PHE A 108 -14.42 -6.40 2.77
C PHE A 108 -15.38 -6.73 3.91
N GLU A 109 -14.97 -7.55 4.88
CA GLU A 109 -15.71 -7.82 6.10
C GLU A 109 -15.91 -6.54 6.91
N PHE A 110 -14.82 -5.81 7.20
CA PHE A 110 -14.84 -4.59 8.02
C PHE A 110 -15.71 -3.51 7.40
N TYR A 111 -15.45 -3.14 6.15
CA TYR A 111 -16.19 -2.07 5.48
C TYR A 111 -17.61 -2.49 5.09
N GLY A 112 -17.83 -3.75 4.81
CA GLY A 112 -19.18 -4.30 4.64
C GLY A 112 -20.00 -4.16 5.90
N GLY A 113 -19.41 -4.41 7.07
CA GLY A 113 -20.04 -4.19 8.38
C GLY A 113 -20.18 -2.71 8.77
N ALA A 114 -19.39 -1.82 8.20
CA ALA A 114 -19.36 -0.39 8.52
C ALA A 114 -20.21 0.48 7.57
N ALA A 115 -20.67 -0.05 6.44
CA ALA A 115 -21.34 0.70 5.39
C ALA A 115 -22.57 1.51 5.86
N ASP A 116 -23.35 0.97 6.80
CA ASP A 116 -24.54 1.61 7.36
C ASP A 116 -24.30 2.28 8.74
N LYS A 117 -23.03 2.49 9.11
CA LYS A 117 -22.64 3.08 10.40
C LYS A 117 -22.02 4.48 10.27
N VAL A 118 -21.97 5.02 9.06
CA VAL A 118 -21.47 6.38 8.82
C VAL A 118 -22.62 7.36 8.97
N HIS A 119 -22.56 8.17 10.03
CA HIS A 119 -23.65 9.07 10.41
C HIS A 119 -23.39 10.49 9.92
N GLY A 120 -24.50 11.26 9.79
CA GLY A 120 -24.49 12.71 9.61
C GLY A 120 -24.62 13.46 10.94
N GLN A 121 -24.89 14.76 10.86
CA GLN A 121 -25.05 15.66 12.01
C GLN A 121 -26.33 16.49 11.85
N THR A 122 -26.97 16.83 12.96
CA THR A 122 -28.00 17.87 13.02
C THR A 122 -27.39 19.10 13.68
N ILE A 123 -27.51 20.26 13.03
CA ILE A 123 -26.90 21.52 13.50
C ILE A 123 -27.98 22.42 14.07
N PRO A 124 -27.85 22.88 15.34
CA PRO A 124 -28.71 23.95 15.87
C PRO A 124 -28.49 25.23 15.04
N TYR A 125 -29.62 25.82 14.59
CA TYR A 125 -29.58 27.05 13.78
C TYR A 125 -30.71 28.01 14.23
N LEU A 126 -31.23 28.83 13.38
CA LEU A 126 -32.29 29.76 13.68
C LEU A 126 -33.66 29.04 13.84
N ASN A 127 -34.56 29.69 14.58
CA ASN A 127 -35.95 29.19 14.67
C ASN A 127 -36.61 29.14 13.29
N GLY A 128 -37.39 28.11 13.02
CA GLY A 128 -37.97 27.87 11.72
C GLY A 128 -37.08 27.13 10.72
N TYR A 129 -35.92 26.69 11.14
CA TYR A 129 -34.99 25.94 10.29
C TYR A 129 -34.64 24.56 10.85
N ASN A 130 -34.63 23.56 9.99
CA ASN A 130 -34.02 22.26 10.24
C ASN A 130 -32.74 22.14 9.37
N VAL A 131 -31.59 21.92 10.02
CA VAL A 131 -30.32 21.82 9.33
C VAL A 131 -29.68 20.47 9.63
N SER A 132 -29.35 19.74 8.57
CA SER A 132 -28.61 18.48 8.64
C SER A 132 -27.37 18.51 7.73
N VAL A 133 -26.32 17.84 8.15
CA VAL A 133 -25.16 17.53 7.34
C VAL A 133 -25.13 16.03 7.11
N VAL A 134 -25.20 15.62 5.86
CA VAL A 134 -25.16 14.21 5.47
C VAL A 134 -23.87 13.90 4.71
N ARG A 135 -23.40 12.65 4.82
CA ARG A 135 -22.32 12.16 3.97
C ARG A 135 -22.89 11.54 2.71
N VAL A 136 -22.33 11.93 1.58
CA VAL A 136 -22.72 11.43 0.25
C VAL A 136 -21.48 10.89 -0.48
N PRO A 137 -21.61 9.88 -1.37
CA PRO A 137 -20.50 9.42 -2.18
C PRO A 137 -19.95 10.55 -3.05
N HIS A 138 -18.66 10.49 -3.38
CA HIS A 138 -18.07 11.39 -4.37
C HIS A 138 -18.67 11.19 -5.77
N GLY A 139 -18.92 9.93 -6.13
CA GLY A 139 -19.38 9.52 -7.46
C GLY A 139 -18.47 8.48 -8.08
N VAL A 140 -17.87 8.78 -9.23
CA VAL A 140 -16.87 7.92 -9.86
C VAL A 140 -15.51 8.14 -9.20
N THR A 141 -14.92 7.07 -8.67
CA THR A 141 -13.61 7.10 -8.02
C THR A 141 -12.55 6.36 -8.84
N ALA A 142 -11.40 7.02 -9.03
CA ALA A 142 -10.24 6.47 -9.69
C ALA A 142 -9.29 5.84 -8.66
N HIS A 143 -8.84 4.62 -8.92
CA HIS A 143 -7.95 3.89 -8.04
C HIS A 143 -6.75 3.39 -8.82
N ILE A 144 -5.52 3.81 -8.45
CA ILE A 144 -4.28 3.34 -9.05
C ILE A 144 -3.47 2.67 -7.96
N ILE A 145 -3.27 1.36 -8.09
CA ILE A 145 -2.62 0.53 -7.09
C ILE A 145 -1.29 -0.04 -7.56
N PRO A 146 -0.31 -0.18 -6.65
CA PRO A 146 1.03 -0.67 -6.96
C PRO A 146 1.10 -2.20 -7.03
N TRP A 147 2.29 -2.69 -7.39
CA TRP A 147 2.61 -4.10 -7.58
C TRP A 147 3.04 -4.85 -6.31
N ASN A 148 3.40 -4.16 -5.24
CA ASN A 148 4.02 -4.81 -4.07
C ASN A 148 3.03 -5.57 -3.16
N TYR A 149 1.77 -5.11 -3.09
CA TYR A 149 0.67 -5.77 -2.38
C TYR A 149 -0.63 -5.69 -3.20
N PRO A 150 -0.67 -6.19 -4.46
CA PRO A 150 -1.77 -5.93 -5.38
C PRO A 150 -3.13 -6.35 -4.82
N ALA A 151 -3.23 -7.55 -4.26
CA ALA A 151 -4.48 -8.03 -3.67
C ALA A 151 -4.89 -7.20 -2.43
N GLN A 152 -3.97 -6.91 -1.50
CA GLN A 152 -4.29 -6.07 -0.33
C GLN A 152 -4.76 -4.68 -0.74
N MET A 153 -4.12 -4.06 -1.73
CA MET A 153 -4.48 -2.74 -2.22
C MET A 153 -5.84 -2.72 -2.90
N PHE A 154 -6.23 -3.82 -3.59
CA PHE A 154 -7.60 -3.99 -4.08
C PHE A 154 -8.63 -3.85 -2.95
N GLY A 155 -8.46 -4.58 -1.84
CA GLY A 155 -9.38 -4.49 -0.70
C GLY A 155 -9.30 -3.13 0.01
N ARG A 156 -8.10 -2.64 0.23
CA ARG A 156 -7.82 -1.42 1.01
C ARG A 156 -8.45 -0.17 0.41
N THR A 157 -8.40 -0.01 -0.91
CA THR A 157 -8.92 1.17 -1.59
C THR A 157 -10.37 1.02 -2.05
N LEU A 158 -10.78 -0.18 -2.52
CA LEU A 158 -12.12 -0.39 -3.07
C LEU A 158 -13.19 -0.66 -2.02
N ALA A 159 -12.86 -1.37 -0.93
CA ALA A 159 -13.87 -1.74 0.05
C ALA A 159 -14.52 -0.49 0.71
N PRO A 160 -13.78 0.54 1.18
CA PRO A 160 -14.40 1.76 1.69
C PRO A 160 -15.11 2.57 0.61
N ALA A 161 -14.57 2.63 -0.63
CA ALA A 161 -15.20 3.34 -1.73
C ALA A 161 -16.59 2.76 -2.08
N LEU A 162 -16.67 1.45 -2.24
CA LEU A 162 -17.92 0.74 -2.53
C LEU A 162 -18.87 0.78 -1.33
N ALA A 163 -18.38 0.70 -0.08
CA ALA A 163 -19.21 0.83 1.13
C ALA A 163 -19.95 2.18 1.15
N MET A 164 -19.27 3.26 0.78
CA MET A 164 -19.88 4.60 0.70
C MET A 164 -20.76 4.81 -0.53
N GLY A 165 -20.79 3.86 -1.48
CA GLY A 165 -21.66 3.90 -2.66
C GLY A 165 -21.04 4.57 -3.88
N ASN A 166 -19.72 4.77 -3.91
CA ASN A 166 -19.03 5.19 -5.13
C ASN A 166 -19.01 4.05 -6.16
N ALA A 167 -18.87 4.41 -7.44
CA ALA A 167 -18.52 3.46 -8.49
C ALA A 167 -17.03 3.64 -8.85
N ALA A 168 -16.31 2.54 -8.98
CA ALA A 168 -14.86 2.56 -9.05
C ALA A 168 -14.32 2.18 -10.42
N VAL A 169 -13.25 2.86 -10.84
CA VAL A 169 -12.37 2.47 -11.94
C VAL A 169 -10.99 2.20 -11.37
N LEU A 170 -10.55 0.95 -11.43
CA LEU A 170 -9.27 0.48 -10.90
C LEU A 170 -8.26 0.24 -12.01
N LYS A 171 -7.09 0.84 -11.89
CA LYS A 171 -5.90 0.53 -12.71
C LYS A 171 -4.86 -0.16 -11.81
N PRO A 172 -4.70 -1.50 -11.87
CA PRO A 172 -3.63 -2.19 -11.18
C PRO A 172 -2.28 -1.96 -11.87
N SER A 173 -1.17 -2.20 -11.15
CA SER A 173 0.15 -2.18 -11.79
C SER A 173 0.26 -3.29 -12.85
N GLU A 174 0.91 -2.96 -13.96
CA GLU A 174 1.23 -3.90 -15.02
C GLU A 174 2.20 -5.02 -14.60
N ASP A 175 3.01 -4.77 -13.58
CA ASP A 175 3.99 -5.75 -13.06
C ASP A 175 3.35 -6.89 -12.26
N ALA A 176 2.18 -6.63 -11.62
CA ALA A 176 1.49 -7.64 -10.82
C ALA A 176 0.00 -7.33 -10.70
N CYS A 177 -0.83 -8.01 -11.45
CA CYS A 177 -2.28 -7.78 -11.49
C CYS A 177 -3.16 -9.04 -11.59
N LEU A 178 -2.58 -10.23 -11.67
CA LEU A 178 -3.36 -11.47 -11.92
C LEU A 178 -4.32 -11.78 -10.77
N ALA A 179 -3.87 -11.61 -9.53
CA ALA A 179 -4.73 -11.76 -8.36
C ALA A 179 -5.86 -10.71 -8.37
N VAL A 180 -5.59 -9.48 -8.82
CA VAL A 180 -6.59 -8.39 -8.93
C VAL A 180 -7.67 -8.73 -9.96
N ILE A 181 -7.30 -9.31 -11.12
CA ILE A 181 -8.24 -9.78 -12.15
C ILE A 181 -9.16 -10.85 -11.55
N ARG A 182 -8.60 -11.84 -10.86
CA ARG A 182 -9.39 -12.89 -10.20
C ARG A 182 -10.31 -12.34 -9.11
N LEU A 183 -9.86 -11.34 -8.33
CA LEU A 183 -10.69 -10.63 -7.35
C LEU A 183 -11.85 -9.89 -8.01
N GLY A 184 -11.66 -9.34 -9.21
CA GLY A 184 -12.74 -8.75 -10.02
C GLY A 184 -13.82 -9.77 -10.40
N GLU A 185 -13.44 -11.00 -10.77
CA GLU A 185 -14.39 -12.09 -11.04
C GLU A 185 -15.19 -12.46 -9.77
N LEU A 186 -14.51 -12.54 -8.62
CA LEU A 186 -15.19 -12.81 -7.34
C LEU A 186 -16.13 -11.69 -6.93
N ALA A 187 -15.82 -10.44 -7.26
CA ALA A 187 -16.72 -9.31 -7.02
C ALA A 187 -18.03 -9.43 -7.82
N GLN A 188 -17.95 -9.90 -9.08
CA GLN A 188 -19.15 -10.22 -9.88
C GLN A 188 -19.93 -11.39 -9.27
N GLU A 189 -19.24 -12.45 -8.85
CA GLU A 189 -19.85 -13.62 -8.18
C GLU A 189 -20.55 -13.22 -6.86
N ALA A 190 -20.01 -12.25 -6.14
CA ALA A 190 -20.61 -11.68 -4.94
C ALA A 190 -21.90 -10.89 -5.21
N GLY A 191 -22.19 -10.60 -6.47
CA GLY A 191 -23.37 -9.85 -6.90
C GLY A 191 -23.17 -8.34 -6.98
N LEU A 192 -21.91 -7.88 -7.15
CA LEU A 192 -21.66 -6.48 -7.44
C LEU A 192 -22.25 -6.12 -8.82
N PRO A 193 -23.13 -5.10 -8.92
CA PRO A 193 -23.77 -4.76 -10.18
C PRO A 193 -22.78 -4.33 -11.26
N PRO A 194 -23.08 -4.58 -12.55
CA PRO A 194 -22.27 -4.10 -13.67
C PRO A 194 -21.94 -2.62 -13.57
N GLY A 195 -20.68 -2.27 -13.82
CA GLY A 195 -20.19 -0.89 -13.78
C GLY A 195 -19.88 -0.33 -12.38
N ALA A 196 -20.32 -0.97 -11.28
CA ALA A 196 -19.94 -0.54 -9.93
C ALA A 196 -18.43 -0.70 -9.66
N LEU A 197 -17.80 -1.70 -10.30
CA LEU A 197 -16.36 -1.88 -10.39
C LEU A 197 -15.97 -2.09 -11.86
N ASN A 198 -14.98 -1.34 -12.31
CA ASN A 198 -14.35 -1.51 -13.60
C ASN A 198 -12.83 -1.64 -13.38
N ILE A 199 -12.16 -2.54 -14.11
CA ILE A 199 -10.72 -2.80 -14.01
C ILE A 199 -10.12 -2.62 -15.40
N VAL A 200 -9.12 -1.75 -15.52
CA VAL A 200 -8.40 -1.51 -16.76
C VAL A 200 -6.92 -1.80 -16.52
N THR A 201 -6.44 -2.94 -17.03
CA THR A 201 -5.00 -3.25 -17.09
C THR A 201 -4.34 -2.39 -18.16
N GLY A 202 -3.10 -1.96 -17.93
CA GLY A 202 -2.39 -1.05 -18.84
C GLY A 202 -1.21 -0.37 -18.17
N TYR A 203 -0.38 0.32 -18.94
CA TYR A 203 0.76 1.05 -18.41
C TYR A 203 0.33 2.26 -17.58
N GLY A 204 1.13 2.57 -16.53
CA GLY A 204 0.88 3.73 -15.68
C GLY A 204 0.85 5.05 -16.44
N HIS A 205 1.77 5.24 -17.40
CA HIS A 205 1.88 6.46 -18.23
C HIS A 205 0.83 6.56 -19.35
N GLU A 206 0.07 5.51 -19.62
CA GLU A 206 -1.03 5.47 -20.59
C GLU A 206 -2.38 5.45 -19.87
N ALA A 207 -2.85 4.29 -19.43
CA ALA A 207 -4.14 4.14 -18.76
C ALA A 207 -4.19 4.90 -17.41
N GLY A 208 -3.10 4.89 -16.63
CA GLY A 208 -3.04 5.63 -15.36
C GLY A 208 -3.13 7.14 -15.56
N ALA A 209 -2.37 7.68 -16.50
CA ALA A 209 -2.40 9.11 -16.84
C ALA A 209 -3.77 9.52 -17.41
N ALA A 210 -4.37 8.70 -18.28
CA ALA A 210 -5.70 8.95 -18.82
C ALA A 210 -6.78 8.95 -17.73
N LEU A 211 -6.69 8.01 -16.76
CA LEU A 211 -7.64 7.91 -15.66
C LEU A 211 -7.59 9.13 -14.73
N THR A 212 -6.38 9.55 -14.31
CA THR A 212 -6.23 10.69 -13.39
C THR A 212 -6.57 12.04 -14.01
N ALA A 213 -6.43 12.17 -15.35
CA ALA A 213 -6.79 13.38 -16.08
C ALA A 213 -8.25 13.38 -16.58
N HIS A 214 -9.01 12.30 -16.37
CA HIS A 214 -10.35 12.17 -16.95
C HIS A 214 -11.36 13.08 -16.25
N PRO A 215 -12.12 13.92 -17.00
CA PRO A 215 -13.04 14.90 -16.40
C PRO A 215 -14.27 14.28 -15.74
N GLY A 216 -14.52 12.99 -15.97
CA GLY A 216 -15.67 12.26 -15.43
C GLY A 216 -15.39 11.57 -14.08
N ILE A 217 -14.19 11.68 -13.51
CA ILE A 217 -13.91 11.20 -12.15
C ILE A 217 -14.17 12.29 -11.11
N ASN A 218 -14.51 11.89 -9.90
CA ASN A 218 -14.86 12.81 -8.81
C ASN A 218 -13.91 12.70 -7.60
N PHE A 219 -13.10 11.64 -7.55
CA PHE A 219 -12.11 11.40 -6.51
C PHE A 219 -11.02 10.47 -7.05
N ALA A 220 -9.79 10.60 -6.56
CA ALA A 220 -8.70 9.72 -6.94
C ALA A 220 -7.94 9.20 -5.72
N THR A 221 -7.51 7.94 -5.78
CA THR A 221 -6.50 7.40 -4.87
C THR A 221 -5.31 6.88 -5.66
N PHE A 222 -4.14 7.15 -5.15
CA PHE A 222 -2.89 6.67 -5.74
C PHE A 222 -1.96 6.18 -4.65
N THR A 223 -1.43 4.97 -4.84
CA THR A 223 -0.32 4.45 -4.03
C THR A 223 0.85 4.15 -4.94
N GLY A 224 2.02 4.73 -4.65
CA GLY A 224 3.22 4.56 -5.47
C GLY A 224 4.38 5.47 -5.07
N SER A 225 5.23 5.83 -6.04
CA SER A 225 6.39 6.69 -5.77
C SER A 225 5.99 8.17 -5.60
N PRO A 226 6.77 8.97 -4.84
CA PRO A 226 6.52 10.41 -4.68
C PRO A 226 6.46 11.17 -6.01
N GLU A 227 7.34 10.82 -6.95
CA GLU A 227 7.42 11.47 -8.25
C GLU A 227 6.12 11.28 -9.06
N VAL A 228 5.58 10.07 -9.07
CA VAL A 228 4.31 9.78 -9.75
C VAL A 228 3.14 10.37 -8.96
N GLY A 229 3.20 10.41 -7.64
CA GLY A 229 2.20 11.07 -6.79
C GLY A 229 2.01 12.55 -7.14
N VAL A 230 3.10 13.27 -7.40
CA VAL A 230 3.04 14.67 -7.89
C VAL A 230 2.31 14.75 -9.23
N MET A 231 2.63 13.88 -10.19
CA MET A 231 1.95 13.86 -11.51
C MET A 231 0.46 13.57 -11.38
N VAL A 232 0.07 12.66 -10.49
CA VAL A 232 -1.34 12.37 -10.20
C VAL A 232 -2.05 13.58 -9.63
N GLN A 233 -1.45 14.25 -8.64
CA GLN A 233 -2.03 15.44 -8.03
C GLN A 233 -2.17 16.60 -9.02
N GLU A 234 -1.18 16.81 -9.89
CA GLU A 234 -1.24 17.81 -10.96
C GLU A 234 -2.37 17.50 -11.97
N ALA A 235 -2.52 16.22 -12.34
CA ALA A 235 -3.56 15.80 -13.27
C ALA A 235 -4.97 15.99 -12.67
N THR A 236 -5.19 15.58 -11.43
CA THR A 236 -6.48 15.71 -10.74
C THR A 236 -6.83 17.17 -10.44
N ALA A 237 -5.84 18.01 -10.14
CA ALA A 237 -6.03 19.44 -9.86
C ALA A 237 -6.64 20.19 -11.07
N LYS A 238 -6.33 19.80 -12.30
CA LYS A 238 -6.89 20.41 -13.53
C LYS A 238 -8.41 20.34 -13.59
N ASN A 239 -9.00 19.30 -13.00
CA ASN A 239 -10.44 19.08 -12.95
C ASN A 239 -11.03 19.36 -11.54
N SER A 240 -10.25 19.94 -10.62
CA SER A 240 -10.62 20.16 -9.21
C SER A 240 -11.05 18.87 -8.49
N VAL A 241 -10.45 17.75 -8.85
CA VAL A 241 -10.72 16.43 -8.23
C VAL A 241 -9.82 16.25 -7.01
N PRO A 242 -10.37 16.01 -5.80
CA PRO A 242 -9.58 15.70 -4.62
C PRO A 242 -8.91 14.33 -4.75
N CYS A 243 -7.75 14.17 -4.11
CA CYS A 243 -7.04 12.89 -4.13
C CYS A 243 -6.43 12.53 -2.77
N VAL A 244 -6.29 11.23 -2.53
CA VAL A 244 -5.47 10.63 -1.47
C VAL A 244 -4.21 10.06 -2.09
N LEU A 245 -3.06 10.41 -1.53
CA LEU A 245 -1.75 9.95 -1.98
C LEU A 245 -1.07 9.18 -0.86
N GLU A 246 -0.77 7.91 -1.12
CA GLU A 246 0.03 7.03 -0.26
C GLU A 246 1.35 6.74 -0.96
N LEU A 247 2.41 7.37 -0.47
CA LEU A 247 3.69 7.40 -1.15
C LEU A 247 4.78 6.71 -0.34
N GLY A 248 6.03 6.83 -0.81
CA GLY A 248 7.18 6.18 -0.21
C GLY A 248 7.47 6.59 1.24
N GLY A 249 8.39 5.85 1.86
CA GLY A 249 8.83 6.08 3.22
C GLY A 249 10.31 5.79 3.42
N LYS A 250 10.86 6.33 4.51
CA LYS A 250 12.19 6.00 5.01
C LYS A 250 12.11 5.85 6.54
N SER A 251 11.31 4.87 6.95
CA SER A 251 10.83 4.73 8.32
C SER A 251 11.94 4.40 9.31
N PRO A 252 12.09 5.18 10.40
CA PRO A 252 13.08 4.92 11.43
C PRO A 252 12.58 3.86 12.44
N GLN A 253 13.51 3.04 12.92
CA GLN A 253 13.42 2.21 14.12
C GLN A 253 14.37 2.82 15.16
N VAL A 254 13.85 3.47 16.18
CA VAL A 254 14.63 4.17 17.21
C VAL A 254 14.78 3.28 18.42
N VAL A 255 16.00 2.87 18.75
CA VAL A 255 16.30 1.91 19.83
C VAL A 255 17.11 2.60 20.91
N PHE A 256 16.49 2.79 22.09
CA PHE A 256 17.14 3.34 23.28
C PHE A 256 17.83 2.25 24.13
N ALA A 257 18.75 2.65 24.98
CA ALA A 257 19.56 1.76 25.79
C ALA A 257 18.74 0.87 26.76
N ASP A 258 17.54 1.33 27.13
CA ASP A 258 16.60 0.61 27.99
C ASP A 258 15.59 -0.28 27.23
N ALA A 259 15.76 -0.48 25.91
CA ALA A 259 14.86 -1.29 25.12
C ALA A 259 15.00 -2.79 25.41
N ASP A 260 13.88 -3.51 25.38
CA ASP A 260 13.87 -4.98 25.36
C ASP A 260 14.36 -5.48 23.99
N LEU A 261 15.66 -5.75 23.88
CA LEU A 261 16.30 -6.17 22.63
C LEU A 261 15.83 -7.55 22.14
N ASP A 262 15.37 -8.43 23.05
CA ASP A 262 14.88 -9.75 22.66
C ASP A 262 13.55 -9.64 21.89
N LYS A 263 12.76 -8.60 22.16
CA LYS A 263 11.55 -8.27 21.39
C LYS A 263 11.86 -7.37 20.19
N ALA A 264 12.74 -6.38 20.35
CA ALA A 264 13.01 -5.38 19.33
C ALA A 264 13.72 -5.98 18.08
N VAL A 265 14.80 -6.75 18.31
CA VAL A 265 15.66 -7.22 17.21
C VAL A 265 14.91 -8.07 16.17
N PRO A 266 14.10 -9.08 16.54
CA PRO A 266 13.34 -9.86 15.57
C PRO A 266 12.36 -9.00 14.75
N GLN A 267 11.73 -8.02 15.39
CA GLN A 267 10.80 -7.11 14.69
C GLN A 267 11.52 -6.14 13.75
N ILE A 268 12.69 -5.64 14.15
CA ILE A 268 13.53 -4.76 13.29
C ILE A 268 13.96 -5.51 12.03
N VAL A 269 14.46 -6.74 12.17
CA VAL A 269 14.85 -7.56 11.03
C VAL A 269 13.64 -7.84 10.13
N LYS A 270 12.52 -8.28 10.70
CA LYS A 270 11.29 -8.56 9.96
C LYS A 270 10.77 -7.32 9.23
N ALA A 271 10.86 -6.13 9.85
CA ALA A 271 10.35 -4.88 9.30
C ALA A 271 11.02 -4.45 7.99
N ILE A 272 12.25 -4.89 7.73
CA ILE A 272 12.97 -4.58 6.49
C ILE A 272 12.98 -5.73 5.50
N VAL A 273 12.93 -6.98 5.93
CA VAL A 273 12.97 -8.12 4.99
C VAL A 273 11.60 -8.51 4.47
N GLN A 274 10.53 -8.09 5.15
CA GLN A 274 9.15 -8.29 4.71
C GLN A 274 9.00 -7.87 3.24
N ASN A 275 8.45 -8.77 2.41
CA ASN A 275 8.29 -8.58 0.97
C ASN A 275 9.58 -8.13 0.26
N ALA A 276 10.75 -8.67 0.68
CA ALA A 276 12.07 -8.25 0.22
C ALA A 276 12.32 -6.74 0.33
N GLY A 277 11.82 -6.10 1.38
CA GLY A 277 11.94 -4.66 1.61
C GLY A 277 11.07 -3.78 0.70
N GLN A 278 10.25 -4.38 -0.15
CA GLN A 278 9.39 -3.69 -1.11
C GLN A 278 8.06 -3.26 -0.45
N THR A 279 8.20 -2.52 0.64
CA THR A 279 7.09 -2.06 1.49
C THR A 279 7.29 -0.59 1.82
N CYS A 280 6.30 0.25 1.58
CA CYS A 280 6.37 1.69 1.86
C CYS A 280 6.63 1.98 3.35
N SER A 281 6.14 1.12 4.23
CA SER A 281 6.37 1.18 5.68
C SER A 281 7.55 0.34 6.17
N ALA A 282 8.46 -0.10 5.28
CA ALA A 282 9.65 -0.86 5.71
C ALA A 282 10.49 -0.05 6.69
N GLY A 283 10.89 -0.66 7.82
CA GLY A 283 11.77 -0.06 8.82
C GLY A 283 13.20 0.02 8.31
N SER A 284 13.46 0.88 7.34
CA SER A 284 14.70 0.90 6.54
C SER A 284 15.83 1.73 7.13
N ARG A 285 15.59 2.44 8.26
CA ARG A 285 16.62 3.10 9.07
C ARG A 285 16.59 2.56 10.50
N LEU A 286 17.74 2.22 11.03
CA LEU A 286 17.94 1.78 12.41
C LEU A 286 18.75 2.84 13.16
N LEU A 287 18.09 3.58 14.04
CA LEU A 287 18.69 4.59 14.90
C LEU A 287 18.94 3.97 16.28
N ILE A 288 20.20 3.91 16.70
CA ILE A 288 20.61 3.19 17.90
C ILE A 288 21.30 4.14 18.87
N GLN A 289 20.88 4.13 20.13
CA GLN A 289 21.59 4.91 21.16
C GLN A 289 23.04 4.42 21.26
N GLN A 290 23.98 5.37 21.26
CA GLN A 290 25.43 5.10 21.15
C GLN A 290 25.94 4.06 22.13
N GLU A 291 25.39 4.04 23.36
CA GLU A 291 25.83 3.13 24.44
C GLU A 291 25.60 1.65 24.13
N ILE A 292 24.59 1.33 23.31
CA ILE A 292 24.23 -0.05 22.95
C ILE A 292 24.45 -0.35 21.47
N TYR A 293 25.11 0.55 20.74
CA TYR A 293 25.26 0.44 19.27
C TYR A 293 25.87 -0.89 18.86
N ASP A 294 27.00 -1.29 19.46
CA ASP A 294 27.71 -2.52 19.09
C ASP A 294 26.89 -3.78 19.41
N GLU A 295 26.21 -3.81 20.55
CA GLU A 295 25.34 -4.92 20.94
C GLU A 295 24.17 -5.08 19.96
N VAL A 296 23.48 -3.99 19.63
CA VAL A 296 22.35 -4.03 18.71
C VAL A 296 22.83 -4.42 17.31
N MET A 297 23.94 -3.87 16.84
CA MET A 297 24.52 -4.22 15.53
C MET A 297 24.92 -5.69 15.46
N GLN A 298 25.50 -6.24 16.53
CA GLN A 298 25.82 -7.67 16.62
C GLN A 298 24.56 -8.54 16.52
N ARG A 299 23.51 -8.21 17.29
CA ARG A 299 22.26 -8.99 17.34
C ARG A 299 21.48 -8.90 16.03
N VAL A 300 21.33 -7.69 15.46
CA VAL A 300 20.67 -7.48 14.17
C VAL A 300 21.46 -8.13 13.04
N GLY A 301 22.80 -8.02 13.07
CA GLY A 301 23.70 -8.68 12.13
C GLY A 301 23.54 -10.20 12.13
N ALA A 302 23.44 -10.82 13.30
CA ALA A 302 23.16 -12.26 13.41
C ALA A 302 21.78 -12.61 12.80
N GLY A 303 20.76 -11.75 13.02
CA GLY A 303 19.45 -11.88 12.38
C GLY A 303 19.55 -11.83 10.85
N PHE A 304 20.29 -10.87 10.30
CA PHE A 304 20.50 -10.76 8.84
C PHE A 304 21.24 -11.98 8.26
N ALA A 305 22.28 -12.46 8.91
CA ALA A 305 23.05 -13.65 8.47
C ALA A 305 22.18 -14.93 8.42
N ALA A 306 21.12 -14.99 9.22
CA ALA A 306 20.18 -16.11 9.23
C ALA A 306 19.12 -16.05 8.11
N ILE A 307 18.89 -14.87 7.49
CA ILE A 307 17.87 -14.70 6.46
C ILE A 307 18.20 -15.52 5.21
N ARG A 308 17.20 -16.21 4.70
CA ARG A 308 17.25 -17.00 3.46
C ARG A 308 16.25 -16.46 2.44
N VAL A 309 16.77 -16.16 1.24
CA VAL A 309 15.99 -15.69 0.11
C VAL A 309 15.72 -16.85 -0.84
N GLY A 310 14.47 -17.04 -1.27
CA GLY A 310 14.10 -18.14 -2.14
C GLY A 310 12.91 -17.86 -3.03
N THR A 311 12.47 -18.91 -3.74
CA THR A 311 11.23 -18.85 -4.53
C THR A 311 9.99 -18.95 -3.63
N PRO A 312 8.79 -18.59 -4.13
CA PRO A 312 7.55 -18.72 -3.37
C PRO A 312 7.33 -20.10 -2.75
N GLU A 313 7.68 -21.16 -3.49
CA GLU A 313 7.49 -22.55 -3.08
C GLU A 313 8.45 -23.00 -1.99
N MET A 314 9.63 -22.37 -1.89
CA MET A 314 10.58 -22.61 -0.79
C MET A 314 10.07 -22.05 0.54
N ASP A 315 9.14 -21.09 0.50
CA ASP A 315 8.49 -20.46 1.64
C ASP A 315 9.47 -19.98 2.73
N LEU A 316 10.52 -19.27 2.29
CA LEU A 316 11.59 -18.75 3.12
C LEU A 316 11.29 -17.30 3.58
N ASP A 317 12.30 -16.61 4.15
CA ASP A 317 12.12 -15.30 4.78
C ASP A 317 11.69 -14.20 3.81
N CYS A 318 12.19 -14.22 2.58
CA CYS A 318 11.77 -13.31 1.50
C CYS A 318 12.01 -13.90 0.11
N GLY A 319 11.30 -13.32 -0.86
CA GLY A 319 11.40 -13.65 -2.29
C GLY A 319 12.32 -12.68 -3.06
N PRO A 320 12.21 -12.70 -4.42
CA PRO A 320 12.94 -11.78 -5.30
C PRO A 320 12.39 -10.35 -5.26
N ILE A 321 13.09 -9.44 -5.92
CA ILE A 321 12.63 -8.13 -6.34
C ILE A 321 11.70 -8.29 -7.56
N ILE A 322 10.71 -7.41 -7.70
CA ILE A 322 9.62 -7.58 -8.67
C ILE A 322 10.06 -7.63 -10.14
N ASN A 323 11.02 -6.80 -10.54
CA ASN A 323 11.44 -6.67 -11.94
C ASN A 323 12.90 -6.23 -12.06
N ALA A 324 13.44 -6.31 -13.29
CA ALA A 324 14.83 -5.96 -13.59
C ALA A 324 15.17 -4.50 -13.24
N LYS A 325 14.22 -3.56 -13.46
CA LYS A 325 14.44 -2.13 -13.17
C LYS A 325 14.61 -1.90 -11.67
N GLN A 326 13.74 -2.47 -10.85
CA GLN A 326 13.81 -2.34 -9.39
C GLN A 326 15.01 -3.11 -8.84
N HIS A 327 15.34 -4.28 -9.39
CA HIS A 327 16.55 -5.03 -9.03
C HIS A 327 17.82 -4.19 -9.26
N GLY A 328 17.97 -3.59 -10.45
CA GLY A 328 19.09 -2.71 -10.76
C GLY A 328 19.14 -1.47 -9.84
N ARG A 329 18.00 -0.91 -9.47
CA ARG A 329 17.92 0.19 -8.49
C ARG A 329 18.45 -0.23 -7.11
N VAL A 330 17.99 -1.36 -6.59
CA VAL A 330 18.43 -1.86 -5.26
C VAL A 330 19.92 -2.17 -5.28
N GLN A 331 20.39 -2.88 -6.31
CA GLN A 331 21.81 -3.20 -6.46
C GLN A 331 22.66 -1.94 -6.57
N GLY A 332 22.21 -0.93 -7.34
CA GLY A 332 22.90 0.35 -7.45
C GLY A 332 23.07 1.06 -6.10
N PHE A 333 22.07 1.05 -5.22
CA PHE A 333 22.21 1.59 -3.86
C PHE A 333 23.23 0.83 -3.01
N ILE A 334 23.27 -0.50 -3.14
CA ILE A 334 24.25 -1.34 -2.44
C ILE A 334 25.66 -1.02 -2.94
N ASP A 335 25.86 -1.05 -4.26
CA ASP A 335 27.18 -0.83 -4.90
C ASP A 335 27.72 0.58 -4.63
N ASP A 336 26.87 1.62 -4.75
CA ASP A 336 27.23 3.01 -4.46
C ASP A 336 27.63 3.20 -2.98
N SER A 337 26.92 2.51 -2.07
CA SER A 337 27.22 2.59 -0.63
C SER A 337 28.56 1.92 -0.31
N VAL A 338 28.83 0.75 -0.88
CA VAL A 338 30.12 0.06 -0.75
C VAL A 338 31.25 0.90 -1.35
N ALA A 339 31.05 1.46 -2.55
CA ALA A 339 32.04 2.32 -3.20
C ALA A 339 32.30 3.61 -2.41
N SER A 340 31.33 4.11 -1.66
CA SER A 340 31.46 5.25 -0.74
C SER A 340 32.15 4.89 0.58
N GLY A 341 32.56 3.64 0.77
CA GLY A 341 33.23 3.18 1.99
C GLY A 341 32.31 2.91 3.17
N ILE A 342 30.98 2.83 2.97
CA ILE A 342 30.05 2.46 4.03
C ILE A 342 30.21 0.97 4.33
N PRO A 343 30.48 0.57 5.60
CA PRO A 343 30.73 -0.82 5.93
C PRO A 343 29.45 -1.67 5.83
N VAL A 344 29.55 -2.79 5.12
CA VAL A 344 28.57 -3.87 5.18
C VAL A 344 28.77 -4.62 6.50
N ALA A 345 27.81 -4.54 7.41
CA ALA A 345 27.89 -5.18 8.72
C ALA A 345 27.41 -6.64 8.67
N ALA A 346 26.42 -6.95 7.83
CA ALA A 346 25.94 -8.32 7.63
C ALA A 346 25.15 -8.45 6.33
N GLU A 347 25.10 -9.67 5.79
CA GLU A 347 24.28 -10.04 4.63
C GLU A 347 23.51 -11.34 4.91
N GLY A 348 22.28 -11.41 4.35
CA GLY A 348 21.54 -12.66 4.21
C GLY A 348 22.08 -13.53 3.08
N GLN A 349 21.44 -14.67 2.83
CA GLN A 349 21.89 -15.67 1.90
C GLN A 349 20.81 -16.04 0.87
N LEU A 350 21.20 -16.22 -0.38
CA LEU A 350 20.36 -16.87 -1.36
C LEU A 350 20.33 -18.37 -1.09
N ALA A 351 19.13 -18.96 -1.09
CA ALA A 351 18.98 -20.40 -0.92
C ALA A 351 19.60 -21.16 -2.11
N PRO A 352 20.15 -22.34 -1.89
CA PRO A 352 20.60 -23.19 -2.98
C PRO A 352 19.42 -23.51 -3.93
N GLY A 353 19.67 -23.44 -5.24
CA GLY A 353 18.67 -23.79 -6.25
C GLY A 353 17.76 -22.64 -6.67
N VAL A 354 17.95 -21.40 -6.21
CA VAL A 354 17.26 -20.24 -6.79
C VAL A 354 17.69 -20.05 -8.26
N PRO A 355 16.75 -19.78 -9.19
CA PRO A 355 17.08 -19.60 -10.60
C PRO A 355 18.01 -18.41 -10.83
N SER A 356 19.02 -18.56 -11.67
CA SER A 356 20.02 -17.52 -11.96
C SER A 356 19.46 -16.31 -12.74
N GLY A 357 18.34 -16.49 -13.45
CA GLY A 357 17.64 -15.42 -14.18
C GLY A 357 16.70 -14.57 -13.32
N GLY A 358 16.47 -14.98 -12.06
CA GLY A 358 15.57 -14.28 -11.14
C GLY A 358 16.19 -13.03 -10.53
N TYR A 359 15.35 -12.15 -10.05
CA TYR A 359 15.74 -10.84 -9.49
C TYR A 359 16.03 -10.90 -7.99
N PHE A 360 16.81 -11.89 -7.56
CA PHE A 360 17.14 -12.10 -6.14
C PHE A 360 18.24 -11.15 -5.67
N VAL A 361 18.04 -10.52 -4.50
CA VAL A 361 19.02 -9.65 -3.83
C VAL A 361 19.26 -10.17 -2.43
N LYS A 362 20.52 -10.18 -1.97
CA LYS A 362 20.84 -10.48 -0.58
C LYS A 362 20.39 -9.34 0.33
N PRO A 363 19.60 -9.60 1.39
CA PRO A 363 19.34 -8.60 2.42
C PRO A 363 20.66 -8.08 3.01
N THR A 364 20.81 -6.77 3.06
CA THR A 364 22.10 -6.13 3.43
C THR A 364 21.90 -5.14 4.57
N LEU A 365 22.68 -5.29 5.64
CA LEU A 365 22.78 -4.36 6.75
C LEU A 365 24.05 -3.51 6.60
N PHE A 366 23.88 -2.20 6.53
CA PHE A 366 24.97 -1.23 6.56
C PHE A 366 25.11 -0.59 7.94
N GLY A 367 26.35 -0.49 8.44
CA GLY A 367 26.68 0.14 9.72
C GLY A 367 27.27 1.53 9.57
N ALA A 368 27.11 2.34 10.63
CA ALA A 368 27.68 3.69 10.73
C ALA A 368 27.40 4.59 9.50
N VAL A 369 26.20 4.51 8.95
CA VAL A 369 25.81 5.28 7.75
C VAL A 369 25.71 6.76 8.13
N PRO A 370 26.41 7.68 7.43
CA PRO A 370 26.24 9.13 7.63
C PRO A 370 24.79 9.56 7.38
N SER A 371 24.28 10.46 8.20
CA SER A 371 22.86 10.86 8.18
C SER A 371 22.45 11.61 6.91
N ASP A 372 23.39 12.17 6.17
CA ASP A 372 23.23 12.86 4.87
C ASP A 372 23.49 11.96 3.65
N HIS A 373 23.97 10.73 3.87
CA HIS A 373 24.20 9.79 2.77
C HIS A 373 22.90 9.38 2.08
N ASN A 374 22.94 9.12 0.77
CA ASN A 374 21.76 8.69 0.01
C ASN A 374 21.05 7.49 0.62
N LEU A 375 21.83 6.53 1.16
CA LEU A 375 21.29 5.34 1.82
C LEU A 375 20.48 5.66 3.09
N ALA A 376 20.79 6.75 3.78
CA ALA A 376 20.05 7.23 4.95
C ALA A 376 18.82 8.07 4.57
N CYS A 377 18.87 8.79 3.43
CA CYS A 377 17.87 9.80 3.07
C CYS A 377 16.84 9.31 2.05
N ARG A 378 17.21 8.42 1.13
CA ARG A 378 16.36 7.98 0.02
C ARG A 378 15.78 6.59 0.26
N GLU A 379 14.59 6.37 -0.24
CA GLU A 379 13.93 5.07 -0.25
C GLU A 379 14.60 4.13 -1.26
N VAL A 380 15.15 3.01 -0.79
CA VAL A 380 15.74 1.96 -1.64
C VAL A 380 14.64 1.10 -2.24
N PHE A 381 13.61 0.79 -1.46
CA PHE A 381 12.52 -0.14 -1.77
C PHE A 381 13.03 -1.55 -2.07
N GLY A 382 13.92 -2.01 -1.19
CA GLY A 382 14.60 -3.31 -1.22
C GLY A 382 15.07 -3.71 0.18
N PRO A 383 15.61 -4.91 0.38
CA PRO A 383 15.95 -5.46 1.70
C PRO A 383 17.27 -4.89 2.25
N VAL A 384 17.34 -3.56 2.38
CA VAL A 384 18.54 -2.83 2.77
C VAL A 384 18.27 -1.99 4.00
N LEU A 385 18.98 -2.26 5.11
CA LEU A 385 18.86 -1.55 6.38
C LEU A 385 20.09 -0.67 6.60
N SER A 386 19.88 0.62 6.91
CA SER A 386 20.92 1.58 7.26
C SER A 386 20.91 1.88 8.76
N ALA A 387 21.99 1.55 9.45
CA ALA A 387 22.15 1.81 10.89
C ALA A 387 22.96 3.06 11.17
N MET A 388 22.51 3.85 12.15
CA MET A 388 23.13 5.11 12.56
C MET A 388 23.09 5.24 14.09
N PRO A 389 24.15 5.70 14.75
CA PRO A 389 24.11 6.01 16.17
C PRO A 389 23.40 7.35 16.42
N PHE A 390 22.82 7.51 17.63
CA PHE A 390 22.39 8.78 18.17
C PHE A 390 22.86 8.92 19.62
N ILE A 391 22.98 10.17 20.13
CA ILE A 391 23.54 10.46 21.45
C ILE A 391 22.46 10.49 22.52
N ASP A 392 21.41 11.25 22.31
CA ASP A 392 20.33 11.49 23.28
C ASP A 392 18.95 11.54 22.61
N GLU A 393 17.91 11.81 23.39
CA GLU A 393 16.53 11.88 22.90
C GLU A 393 16.31 12.97 21.84
N ASP A 394 16.96 14.12 21.98
CA ASP A 394 16.84 15.23 21.04
C ASP A 394 17.51 14.88 19.70
N ASP A 395 18.65 14.24 19.75
CA ASP A 395 19.35 13.74 18.57
C ASP A 395 18.55 12.61 17.87
N ALA A 396 17.95 11.70 18.65
CA ALA A 396 17.06 10.67 18.11
C ALA A 396 15.89 11.28 17.34
N VAL A 397 15.22 12.30 17.89
CA VAL A 397 14.11 13.00 17.23
C VAL A 397 14.60 13.74 15.98
N ARG A 398 15.74 14.41 16.05
CA ARG A 398 16.37 15.10 14.91
C ARG A 398 16.62 14.12 13.76
N LEU A 399 17.25 12.99 14.04
CA LEU A 399 17.53 11.95 13.05
C LEU A 399 16.25 11.26 12.54
N ALA A 400 15.30 10.96 13.42
CA ALA A 400 14.03 10.37 13.00
C ALA A 400 13.30 11.24 11.96
N ASN A 401 13.34 12.57 12.17
CA ASN A 401 12.67 13.55 11.33
C ASN A 401 13.52 14.08 10.16
N SER A 402 14.78 13.66 9.99
CA SER A 402 15.75 14.26 9.07
C SER A 402 15.46 14.02 7.58
N THR A 403 14.57 13.08 7.23
CA THR A 403 14.22 12.81 5.83
C THR A 403 13.00 13.59 5.38
N GLU A 404 12.79 13.67 4.09
CA GLU A 404 11.58 14.27 3.50
C GLU A 404 10.32 13.40 3.64
N PHE A 405 10.45 12.19 4.21
CA PHE A 405 9.38 11.24 4.46
C PHE A 405 8.83 11.31 5.89
N GLY A 406 7.63 10.76 6.08
CA GLY A 406 6.98 10.67 7.38
C GLY A 406 5.81 9.70 7.35
N LEU A 407 6.05 8.41 6.98
CA LEU A 407 4.99 7.42 6.87
C LEU A 407 4.80 6.65 8.19
N VAL A 408 5.82 5.91 8.61
CA VAL A 408 5.78 5.09 9.84
C VAL A 408 7.08 5.29 10.63
N ALA A 409 7.01 5.13 11.95
CA ALA A 409 8.18 5.07 12.84
C ALA A 409 7.98 4.02 13.93
N GLY A 410 9.06 3.38 14.36
CA GLY A 410 9.12 2.51 15.53
C GLY A 410 9.98 3.11 16.63
N VAL A 411 9.59 2.97 17.90
CA VAL A 411 10.34 3.42 19.06
C VAL A 411 10.39 2.30 20.09
N TRP A 412 11.59 1.96 20.52
CA TRP A 412 11.88 0.88 21.43
C TRP A 412 12.51 1.43 22.71
N THR A 413 11.77 1.45 23.83
CA THR A 413 12.16 1.94 25.13
C THR A 413 11.18 1.50 26.21
N GLU A 414 11.65 1.16 27.38
CA GLU A 414 10.80 0.79 28.53
C GLU A 414 10.38 2.03 29.35
N ASN A 415 10.94 3.22 29.07
CA ASN A 415 10.60 4.47 29.76
C ASN A 415 9.29 5.06 29.21
N GLY A 416 8.18 4.94 29.98
CA GLY A 416 6.85 5.42 29.57
C GLY A 416 6.77 6.93 29.28
N SER A 417 7.53 7.76 29.99
CA SER A 417 7.58 9.20 29.69
C SER A 417 8.27 9.49 28.35
N ARG A 418 9.32 8.75 28.03
CA ARG A 418 10.01 8.82 26.74
C ARG A 418 9.10 8.34 25.62
N GLN A 419 8.38 7.23 25.82
CA GLN A 419 7.38 6.73 24.85
C GLN A 419 6.41 7.85 24.43
N ALA A 420 5.83 8.56 25.39
CA ALA A 420 4.90 9.65 25.15
C ALA A 420 5.55 10.83 24.39
N ARG A 421 6.75 11.27 24.82
CA ARG A 421 7.44 12.38 24.16
C ARG A 421 7.86 12.03 22.73
N MET A 422 8.41 10.84 22.51
CA MET A 422 8.81 10.38 21.18
C MET A 422 7.61 10.27 20.23
N ALA A 423 6.48 9.71 20.70
CA ALA A 423 5.26 9.63 19.91
C ALA A 423 4.73 11.00 19.45
N GLN A 424 4.89 12.04 20.28
CA GLN A 424 4.47 13.40 19.92
C GLN A 424 5.46 14.14 19.02
N ARG A 425 6.77 13.87 19.15
CA ARG A 425 7.84 14.62 18.48
C ARG A 425 8.21 14.05 17.11
N ILE A 426 7.96 12.78 16.86
CA ILE A 426 8.24 12.15 15.57
C ILE A 426 7.14 12.56 14.57
N ILE A 427 7.57 13.13 13.43
CA ILE A 427 6.69 13.56 12.34
C ILE A 427 6.45 12.37 11.41
N SER A 428 5.41 11.60 11.73
CA SER A 428 5.04 10.38 10.99
C SER A 428 3.53 10.14 11.10
N GLY A 429 2.95 9.52 10.08
CA GLY A 429 1.53 9.16 10.07
C GLY A 429 1.17 8.10 11.10
N GLN A 430 2.09 7.17 11.37
CA GLN A 430 1.96 6.16 12.44
C GLN A 430 3.25 6.10 13.26
N VAL A 431 3.12 6.00 14.58
CA VAL A 431 4.24 5.74 15.50
C VAL A 431 3.90 4.50 16.33
N PHE A 432 4.74 3.50 16.23
CA PHE A 432 4.63 2.25 16.99
C PHE A 432 5.58 2.28 18.19
N ILE A 433 5.09 1.91 19.36
CA ILE A 433 5.87 1.84 20.60
C ILE A 433 6.03 0.39 21.02
N ASN A 434 7.27 -0.09 21.12
CA ASN A 434 7.63 -1.48 21.45
C ASN A 434 6.95 -2.53 20.57
N CYS A 435 6.62 -2.16 19.33
CA CYS A 435 6.11 -3.02 18.27
C CYS A 435 6.37 -2.37 16.91
N TYR A 436 6.03 -3.06 15.83
CA TYR A 436 6.10 -2.47 14.49
C TYR A 436 5.15 -3.17 13.50
N GLY A 437 4.60 -2.37 12.57
CA GLY A 437 3.86 -2.86 11.40
C GLY A 437 2.50 -3.49 11.69
N ALA A 438 2.12 -3.62 12.94
CA ALA A 438 0.81 -4.04 13.48
C ALA A 438 -0.06 -4.93 12.58
N GLY A 439 0.57 -5.85 11.82
CA GLY A 439 -0.11 -6.81 10.96
C GLY A 439 -1.03 -6.21 9.89
N GLY A 440 -0.88 -4.93 9.58
CA GLY A 440 -1.71 -4.26 8.60
C GLY A 440 -3.17 -4.04 9.01
N GLY A 441 -3.51 -4.09 10.31
CA GLY A 441 -4.87 -3.96 10.85
C GLY A 441 -5.74 -2.95 10.10
N VAL A 442 -6.91 -3.40 9.62
CA VAL A 442 -7.85 -2.56 8.87
C VAL A 442 -8.42 -1.43 9.71
N GLU A 443 -8.46 -1.62 11.02
CA GLU A 443 -8.98 -0.68 12.01
C GLU A 443 -8.09 0.55 12.22
N LEU A 444 -6.79 0.45 11.87
CA LEU A 444 -5.80 1.47 12.13
C LEU A 444 -5.70 2.44 10.94
N PRO A 445 -6.05 3.72 11.09
CA PRO A 445 -5.85 4.70 10.03
C PRO A 445 -4.39 4.70 9.56
N PHE A 446 -4.19 4.73 8.26
CA PHE A 446 -2.88 4.71 7.62
C PHE A 446 -2.76 5.90 6.66
N GLY A 447 -1.60 6.51 6.63
CA GLY A 447 -1.29 7.59 5.71
C GLY A 447 -0.08 8.39 6.16
N GLY A 448 0.57 9.03 5.19
CA GLY A 448 1.82 9.75 5.38
C GLY A 448 1.65 11.19 5.86
N MET A 449 2.80 11.77 6.20
CA MET A 449 3.08 13.18 6.35
C MET A 449 4.23 13.54 5.42
N LYS A 450 4.48 14.83 5.19
CA LYS A 450 5.53 15.32 4.30
C LYS A 450 5.37 14.70 2.89
N LYS A 451 6.48 14.23 2.26
CA LYS A 451 6.45 13.58 0.94
C LYS A 451 5.98 12.12 0.96
N SER A 452 5.57 11.60 2.11
CA SER A 452 4.89 10.30 2.17
C SER A 452 3.40 10.38 1.79
N GLY A 453 2.91 11.57 1.46
CA GLY A 453 1.56 11.79 0.95
C GLY A 453 0.61 12.46 1.93
N HIS A 454 -0.67 12.41 1.60
CA HIS A 454 -1.76 13.03 2.39
C HIS A 454 -3.07 12.25 2.21
N GLY A 455 -4.06 12.58 3.06
CA GLY A 455 -5.27 11.78 3.21
C GLY A 455 -5.04 10.60 4.15
N ARG A 456 -6.06 9.78 4.34
CA ARG A 456 -5.96 8.56 5.17
C ARG A 456 -6.71 7.42 4.54
N GLU A 457 -6.07 6.27 4.54
CA GLU A 457 -6.68 4.98 4.22
C GLU A 457 -6.85 4.18 5.51
N LYS A 458 -7.64 3.12 5.47
CA LYS A 458 -7.98 2.25 6.59
C LYS A 458 -8.74 2.96 7.73
N GLY A 459 -9.21 2.17 8.70
CA GLY A 459 -10.07 2.65 9.78
C GLY A 459 -11.36 3.30 9.26
N PHE A 460 -12.08 3.94 10.16
CA PHE A 460 -13.25 4.73 9.78
C PHE A 460 -12.90 5.98 8.97
N LEU A 461 -11.68 6.52 9.11
CA LEU A 461 -11.26 7.68 8.33
C LEU A 461 -11.29 7.42 6.82
N ALA A 462 -11.04 6.18 6.37
CA ALA A 462 -11.17 5.85 4.95
C ALA A 462 -12.61 5.98 4.43
N LEU A 463 -13.63 5.75 5.25
CA LEU A 463 -15.04 5.99 4.86
C LEU A 463 -15.31 7.49 4.73
N GLU A 464 -14.70 8.30 5.59
CA GLU A 464 -14.79 9.74 5.52
C GLU A 464 -14.10 10.29 4.28
N GLU A 465 -12.91 9.81 3.94
CA GLU A 465 -12.20 10.16 2.71
C GLU A 465 -12.96 9.74 1.43
N MET A 466 -13.65 8.59 1.46
CA MET A 466 -14.46 8.10 0.33
C MET A 466 -15.87 8.71 0.26
N SER A 467 -16.10 9.82 0.97
CA SER A 467 -17.38 10.54 0.97
C SER A 467 -17.16 12.03 1.19
N THR A 468 -18.12 12.83 0.77
CA THR A 468 -18.13 14.27 1.03
C THR A 468 -19.35 14.67 1.84
N THR A 469 -19.34 15.86 2.43
CA THR A 469 -20.45 16.38 3.21
C THR A 469 -21.37 17.26 2.35
N LYS A 470 -22.68 17.12 2.57
CA LYS A 470 -23.70 18.00 2.00
C LYS A 470 -24.55 18.58 3.13
N THR A 471 -24.62 19.91 3.22
CA THR A 471 -25.51 20.60 4.14
C THR A 471 -26.89 20.77 3.50
N ILE A 472 -27.91 20.31 4.21
CA ILE A 472 -29.33 20.46 3.82
C ILE A 472 -29.97 21.43 4.80
N VAL A 473 -30.50 22.52 4.30
CA VAL A 473 -31.20 23.54 5.08
C VAL A 473 -32.66 23.56 4.66
N GLN A 474 -33.57 23.26 5.58
CA GLN A 474 -34.98 23.28 5.35
C GLN A 474 -35.63 24.34 6.23
N PHE A 475 -36.33 25.28 5.62
CA PHE A 475 -37.18 26.23 6.32
C PHE A 475 -38.57 25.63 6.53
N TYR A 476 -39.12 25.80 7.72
CA TYR A 476 -40.50 25.41 8.05
C TYR A 476 -41.17 26.51 8.86
N ASN A 477 -42.47 26.71 8.61
CA ASN A 477 -43.30 27.67 9.36
C ASN A 477 -43.85 27.04 10.64
#